data_89ff360d4f439898e5d417f1d5e5858f
#
_entry.id   89ff360d4f439898e5d417f1d5e5858f
#
_cell.length_a   1.000
_cell.length_b   1.000
_cell.length_c   1.000
_cell.angle_alpha   90.00
_cell.angle_beta   90.00
_cell.angle_gamma   90.00
#
_symmetry.space_group_name_H-M   'P 1'
#
loop_
_entity.id
_entity.type
_entity.pdbx_description
1 polymer ?
#
loop_
_entity_poly.entity_id
_entity_poly.type
_entity_poly.pdbx_seq_one_letter_code
_entity_poly.pdbx_strand_id
1 'polypeptide(L)'
;MLGLGDGQTAAALIACLGITVIGVIYGADFCEAETLILCTGVAAGKVFPGEQEFLGRGVSYCVTCDGMLYRGKKVCVVGFTSDTKEEAELLRTMGCEVEMFTSRTAKYAVLGQERVTALSVNGEEHPCEAVFILRPAAAPDTLLAGLAMDGVHVAVDKATMKTSVAGVFAAGDCTGKPYQIAKAVGDGNIAALSAAQYIEERSREKKA
;
A
#
# COMPACT_ATOMS: atom_id res chain seq x y z
N MET A 1 -14.00 -5.39 9.42
CA MET A 1 -13.55 -4.31 8.52
C MET A 1 -13.49 -3.04 9.36
N LEU A 2 -12.35 -2.74 9.97
CA LEU A 2 -12.16 -1.52 10.78
C LEU A 2 -11.76 -0.40 9.80
N GLY A 3 -12.67 0.53 9.58
CA GLY A 3 -12.45 1.70 8.75
C GLY A 3 -11.44 2.63 9.42
N LEU A 4 -10.35 2.91 8.74
CA LEU A 4 -9.39 3.94 9.12
C LEU A 4 -10.01 5.31 8.82
N GLY A 5 -10.64 5.91 9.83
CA GLY A 5 -11.04 7.31 9.82
C GLY A 5 -9.92 8.17 10.42
N ASP A 6 -9.67 9.29 9.73
CA ASP A 6 -8.93 10.46 10.20
C ASP A 6 -7.48 10.32 10.64
N GLY A 7 -6.58 10.34 9.65
CA GLY A 7 -5.25 10.99 9.74
C GLY A 7 -4.28 10.59 10.87
N GLN A 8 -4.64 9.67 11.73
CA GLN A 8 -3.75 9.14 12.75
C GLN A 8 -3.11 7.86 12.24
N THR A 9 -1.82 7.89 12.04
CA THR A 9 -0.99 6.71 11.82
C THR A 9 -1.19 5.81 13.03
N ALA A 10 -1.99 4.75 12.89
CA ALA A 10 -2.11 3.74 13.92
C ALA A 10 -0.74 3.06 14.03
N ALA A 11 0.03 3.43 15.03
CA ALA A 11 1.16 2.64 15.45
C ALA A 11 0.60 1.38 16.12
N ALA A 12 0.36 0.34 15.33
CA ALA A 12 0.05 -0.97 15.86
C ALA A 12 1.36 -1.55 16.39
N LEU A 13 1.55 -1.55 17.68
CA LEU A 13 2.62 -2.33 18.32
C LEU A 13 2.13 -3.76 18.39
N ILE A 14 2.68 -4.63 17.55
CA ILE A 14 2.38 -6.05 17.56
C ILE A 14 3.44 -6.72 18.43
N ALA A 15 3.04 -7.22 19.59
CA ALA A 15 3.92 -7.99 20.45
C ALA A 15 3.55 -9.47 20.38
N CYS A 16 4.50 -10.34 20.03
CA CYS A 16 4.36 -11.77 20.20
C CYS A 16 4.60 -12.09 21.69
N LEU A 17 3.54 -12.19 22.46
CA LEU A 17 3.58 -12.62 23.86
C LEU A 17 3.59 -14.15 23.92
N GLY A 18 4.76 -14.74 23.70
CA GLY A 18 4.90 -16.20 23.70
C GLY A 18 4.31 -16.87 22.45
N ILE A 19 4.36 -18.21 22.41
CA ILE A 19 4.07 -19.04 21.22
C ILE A 19 2.57 -19.03 20.81
N THR A 20 1.67 -18.30 21.49
CA THR A 20 0.24 -18.61 21.42
C THR A 20 -0.70 -17.45 21.07
N VAL A 21 -0.32 -16.22 21.29
CA VAL A 21 -1.23 -15.06 21.13
C VAL A 21 -0.49 -13.88 20.51
N ILE A 22 -1.11 -13.27 19.53
CA ILE A 22 -0.64 -12.04 18.89
C ILE A 22 -1.45 -10.89 19.47
N GLY A 23 -0.78 -9.94 20.14
CA GLY A 23 -1.40 -8.72 20.64
C GLY A 23 -1.31 -7.60 19.61
N VAL A 24 -2.42 -6.98 19.27
CA VAL A 24 -2.50 -5.80 18.40
C VAL A 24 -3.05 -4.63 19.18
N ILE A 25 -2.27 -3.55 19.26
CA ILE A 25 -2.72 -2.31 19.90
C ILE A 25 -3.16 -1.35 18.79
N TYR A 26 -4.41 -0.88 18.87
CA TYR A 26 -4.97 0.13 17.99
C TYR A 26 -5.53 1.29 18.81
N GLY A 27 -4.85 2.43 18.79
CA GLY A 27 -5.20 3.56 19.66
C GLY A 27 -5.12 3.18 21.15
N ALA A 28 -6.25 3.17 21.86
CA ALA A 28 -6.38 2.72 23.24
C ALA A 28 -6.83 1.25 23.38
N ASP A 29 -7.13 0.59 22.27
CA ASP A 29 -7.68 -0.76 22.26
C ASP A 29 -6.58 -1.81 22.13
N PHE A 30 -6.71 -2.89 22.85
CA PHE A 30 -5.86 -4.07 22.76
C PHE A 30 -6.68 -5.27 22.29
N CYS A 31 -6.24 -5.89 21.19
CA CYS A 31 -6.88 -7.07 20.63
C CYS A 31 -5.91 -8.26 20.69
N GLU A 32 -6.40 -9.39 21.20
CA GLU A 32 -5.68 -10.67 21.13
C GLU A 32 -6.18 -11.50 19.96
N ALA A 33 -5.25 -12.14 19.24
CA ALA A 33 -5.57 -12.98 18.08
C ALA A 33 -4.65 -14.20 18.02
N GLU A 34 -5.14 -15.32 17.53
CA GLU A 34 -4.33 -16.52 17.28
C GLU A 34 -3.52 -16.41 15.98
N THR A 35 -3.99 -15.58 15.03
CA THR A 35 -3.30 -15.27 13.77
C THR A 35 -3.49 -13.82 13.39
N LEU A 36 -2.58 -13.31 12.56
CA LEU A 36 -2.63 -11.97 11.98
C LEU A 36 -2.39 -12.05 10.48
N ILE A 37 -3.20 -11.34 9.70
CA ILE A 37 -2.97 -11.17 8.27
C ILE A 37 -2.68 -9.69 8.00
N LEU A 38 -1.46 -9.40 7.54
CA LEU A 38 -1.03 -8.06 7.16
C LEU A 38 -1.48 -7.76 5.72
N CYS A 39 -2.39 -6.80 5.56
CA CYS A 39 -2.88 -6.32 4.27
C CYS A 39 -2.71 -4.80 4.17
N THR A 40 -1.51 -4.31 4.52
CA THR A 40 -1.24 -2.88 4.68
C THR A 40 -1.15 -2.12 3.36
N GLY A 41 -1.13 -2.82 2.25
CA GLY A 41 -0.97 -2.21 0.93
C GLY A 41 0.38 -1.54 0.77
N VAL A 42 0.44 -0.58 -0.14
CA VAL A 42 1.56 0.36 -0.27
C VAL A 42 1.21 1.61 0.51
N ALA A 43 2.04 2.02 1.46
CA ALA A 43 1.68 3.11 2.34
C ALA A 43 1.62 4.43 1.62
N ALA A 44 0.61 5.17 1.97
CA ALA A 44 0.57 6.57 1.73
C ALA A 44 1.51 7.29 2.72
N GLY A 45 2.55 7.97 2.22
CA GLY A 45 3.19 9.04 2.97
C GLY A 45 2.18 10.19 3.23
N LYS A 46 2.66 11.35 3.67
CA LYS A 46 1.79 12.51 3.90
C LYS A 46 0.93 12.79 2.66
N VAL A 47 -0.38 12.78 2.85
CA VAL A 47 -1.38 13.08 1.81
C VAL A 47 -1.24 14.55 1.39
N PHE A 48 -1.27 14.81 0.09
CA PHE A 48 -1.24 16.17 -0.44
C PHE A 48 -2.63 16.83 -0.37
N PRO A 49 -2.71 18.15 -0.22
CA PRO A 49 -3.98 18.86 -0.43
C PRO A 49 -4.61 18.48 -1.77
N GLY A 50 -5.91 18.21 -1.80
CA GLY A 50 -6.68 17.80 -2.99
C GLY A 50 -6.53 16.34 -3.40
N GLU A 51 -5.56 15.59 -2.88
CA GLU A 51 -5.28 14.22 -3.30
C GLU A 51 -6.48 13.28 -3.08
N GLN A 52 -7.04 13.26 -1.88
CA GLN A 52 -8.19 12.41 -1.55
C GLN A 52 -9.46 12.86 -2.26
N GLU A 53 -9.62 14.16 -2.44
CA GLU A 53 -10.75 14.73 -3.12
C GLU A 53 -10.84 14.26 -4.58
N PHE A 54 -9.70 14.22 -5.28
CA PHE A 54 -9.62 13.87 -6.70
C PHE A 54 -9.24 12.41 -6.96
N LEU A 55 -9.20 11.55 -5.94
CA LEU A 55 -8.93 10.12 -6.12
C LEU A 55 -9.99 9.48 -7.02
N GLY A 56 -9.55 8.83 -8.11
CA GLY A 56 -10.41 8.30 -9.17
C GLY A 56 -11.02 9.36 -10.10
N ARG A 57 -10.75 10.65 -9.84
CA ARG A 57 -11.15 11.77 -10.68
C ARG A 57 -9.97 12.55 -11.25
N GLY A 58 -8.87 11.84 -11.50
CA GLY A 58 -7.62 12.37 -12.02
C GLY A 58 -6.42 12.07 -11.10
N VAL A 59 -6.61 11.71 -9.84
CA VAL A 59 -5.54 11.16 -9.00
C VAL A 59 -5.57 9.65 -9.08
N SER A 60 -4.38 9.04 -9.28
CA SER A 60 -4.18 7.60 -9.29
C SER A 60 -2.86 7.23 -8.59
N TYR A 61 -2.83 6.01 -8.04
CA TYR A 61 -1.63 5.40 -7.44
C TYR A 61 -1.07 4.24 -8.27
N CYS A 62 -1.71 3.93 -9.40
CA CYS A 62 -1.38 2.75 -10.22
C CYS A 62 -1.31 3.12 -11.70
N VAL A 63 -0.10 3.20 -12.26
CA VAL A 63 0.11 3.52 -13.67
C VAL A 63 -0.46 2.44 -14.59
N THR A 64 -0.21 1.17 -14.27
CA THR A 64 -0.71 0.05 -15.09
C THR A 64 -2.23 -0.10 -15.05
N CYS A 65 -2.89 0.38 -13.97
CA CYS A 65 -4.35 0.34 -13.85
C CYS A 65 -5.02 1.42 -14.69
N ASP A 66 -4.55 2.65 -14.57
CA ASP A 66 -5.27 3.83 -15.03
C ASP A 66 -4.59 4.59 -16.18
N GLY A 67 -3.31 4.29 -16.46
CA GLY A 67 -2.51 5.06 -17.43
C GLY A 67 -3.16 5.15 -18.82
N MET A 68 -3.77 4.06 -19.29
CA MET A 68 -4.45 4.02 -20.58
C MET A 68 -5.66 4.97 -20.70
N LEU A 69 -6.27 5.35 -19.57
CA LEU A 69 -7.41 6.31 -19.56
C LEU A 69 -6.97 7.72 -19.95
N TYR A 70 -5.67 8.00 -19.85
CA TYR A 70 -5.06 9.32 -20.10
C TYR A 70 -4.21 9.36 -21.36
N ARG A 71 -4.39 8.40 -22.27
CA ARG A 71 -3.72 8.40 -23.58
C ARG A 71 -3.99 9.70 -24.33
N GLY A 72 -2.92 10.32 -24.85
CA GLY A 72 -2.98 11.61 -25.56
C GLY A 72 -3.13 12.82 -24.65
N LYS A 73 -3.08 12.64 -23.33
CA LYS A 73 -3.27 13.70 -22.35
C LYS A 73 -1.97 14.01 -21.62
N LYS A 74 -1.90 15.22 -21.05
CA LYS A 74 -0.82 15.63 -20.18
C LYS A 74 -1.09 15.11 -18.77
N VAL A 75 -0.09 14.44 -18.20
CA VAL A 75 -0.16 13.88 -16.84
C VAL A 75 1.08 14.26 -16.03
N CYS A 76 0.90 14.48 -14.73
CA CYS A 76 2.00 14.68 -13.79
C CYS A 76 2.25 13.38 -13.02
N VAL A 77 3.52 13.06 -12.80
CA VAL A 77 3.96 11.96 -11.93
C VAL A 77 4.70 12.56 -10.76
N VAL A 78 4.20 12.33 -9.54
CA VAL A 78 4.89 12.66 -8.29
C VAL A 78 5.39 11.36 -7.69
N GLY A 79 6.70 11.11 -7.75
CA GLY A 79 7.24 9.80 -7.40
C GLY A 79 8.40 9.86 -6.41
N PHE A 80 8.36 8.95 -5.44
CA PHE A 80 9.35 8.80 -4.38
C PHE A 80 9.89 7.36 -4.27
N THR A 81 9.53 6.51 -5.24
CA THR A 81 9.98 5.11 -5.35
C THR A 81 11.12 4.99 -6.34
N SER A 82 11.90 3.92 -6.25
CA SER A 82 13.02 3.65 -7.16
C SER A 82 12.58 3.43 -8.61
N ASP A 83 11.36 2.94 -8.82
CA ASP A 83 10.75 2.63 -10.10
C ASP A 83 9.93 3.79 -10.71
N THR A 84 9.98 4.98 -10.09
CA THR A 84 9.25 6.16 -10.60
C THR A 84 9.57 6.50 -12.05
N LYS A 85 10.84 6.31 -12.46
CA LYS A 85 11.27 6.60 -13.85
C LYS A 85 10.68 5.60 -14.84
N GLU A 86 10.69 4.33 -14.47
CA GLU A 86 10.13 3.24 -15.28
C GLU A 86 8.61 3.40 -15.43
N GLU A 87 7.92 3.75 -14.35
CA GLU A 87 6.48 4.01 -14.38
C GLU A 87 6.14 5.26 -15.23
N ALA A 88 6.95 6.33 -15.16
CA ALA A 88 6.78 7.50 -16.03
C ALA A 88 7.04 7.17 -17.50
N GLU A 89 8.01 6.31 -17.79
CA GLU A 89 8.28 5.86 -19.17
C GLU A 89 7.15 4.96 -19.68
N LEU A 90 6.58 4.12 -18.83
CA LEU A 90 5.41 3.33 -19.19
C LEU A 90 4.23 4.22 -19.60
N LEU A 91 3.96 5.32 -18.88
CA LEU A 91 2.94 6.30 -19.28
C LEU A 91 3.24 6.92 -20.64
N ARG A 92 4.51 7.23 -20.94
CA ARG A 92 4.91 7.75 -22.27
C ARG A 92 4.66 6.72 -23.38
N THR A 93 4.98 5.44 -23.13
CA THR A 93 4.70 4.36 -24.09
C THR A 93 3.19 4.14 -24.30
N MET A 94 2.37 4.44 -23.29
CA MET A 94 0.90 4.46 -23.41
C MET A 94 0.39 5.68 -24.21
N GLY A 95 1.26 6.63 -24.55
CA GLY A 95 0.94 7.82 -25.34
C GLY A 95 0.57 9.04 -24.51
N CYS A 96 0.91 9.08 -23.23
CA CYS A 96 0.73 10.26 -22.38
C CYS A 96 1.90 11.25 -22.55
N GLU A 97 1.63 12.56 -22.42
CA GLU A 97 2.65 13.57 -22.20
C GLU A 97 2.95 13.64 -20.70
N VAL A 98 4.17 13.29 -20.28
CA VAL A 98 4.50 13.08 -18.86
C VAL A 98 5.47 14.13 -18.36
N GLU A 99 5.06 14.86 -17.31
CA GLU A 99 5.89 15.70 -16.48
C GLU A 99 6.14 15.03 -15.13
N MET A 100 7.41 14.92 -14.68
CA MET A 100 7.78 14.12 -13.52
C MET A 100 8.43 14.97 -12.43
N PHE A 101 8.00 14.75 -11.17
CA PHE A 101 8.48 15.42 -9.98
C PHE A 101 8.92 14.39 -8.93
N THR A 102 10.13 14.55 -8.40
CA THR A 102 10.73 13.60 -7.43
C THR A 102 11.25 14.26 -6.15
N SER A 103 11.08 15.59 -6.00
CA SER A 103 11.56 16.31 -4.84
C SER A 103 10.74 15.97 -3.59
N ARG A 104 11.40 15.44 -2.54
CA ARG A 104 10.77 15.14 -1.26
C ARG A 104 10.50 16.37 -0.39
N THR A 105 11.13 17.50 -0.73
CA THR A 105 11.01 18.78 0.01
C THR A 105 10.03 19.75 -0.64
N ALA A 106 9.61 19.48 -1.88
CA ALA A 106 8.62 20.31 -2.56
C ALA A 106 7.25 20.20 -1.88
N LYS A 107 6.49 21.28 -1.93
CA LYS A 107 5.09 21.33 -1.49
C LYS A 107 4.21 21.02 -2.69
N TYR A 108 3.50 19.92 -2.64
CA TYR A 108 2.57 19.50 -3.67
C TYR A 108 1.13 19.77 -3.25
N ALA A 109 0.28 20.15 -4.21
CA ALA A 109 -1.17 20.19 -4.06
C ALA A 109 -1.84 19.83 -5.39
N VAL A 110 -2.86 19.01 -5.36
CA VAL A 110 -3.66 18.67 -6.53
C VAL A 110 -4.79 19.69 -6.65
N LEU A 111 -4.93 20.28 -7.83
CA LEU A 111 -5.90 21.33 -8.11
C LEU A 111 -6.94 20.83 -9.11
N GLY A 112 -8.18 21.30 -8.92
CA GLY A 112 -9.28 20.97 -9.80
C GLY A 112 -10.62 21.49 -9.28
N GLN A 113 -11.69 21.09 -9.96
CA GLN A 113 -13.09 21.32 -9.52
C GLN A 113 -13.81 19.98 -9.46
N GLU A 114 -14.33 19.48 -10.59
CA GLU A 114 -14.90 18.14 -10.66
C GLU A 114 -13.85 17.07 -10.88
N ARG A 115 -12.74 17.44 -11.53
CA ARG A 115 -11.59 16.59 -11.87
C ARG A 115 -10.31 17.39 -11.71
N VAL A 116 -9.18 16.69 -11.73
CA VAL A 116 -7.86 17.31 -11.75
C VAL A 116 -7.71 18.21 -12.97
N THR A 117 -7.19 19.43 -12.76
CA THR A 117 -6.84 20.40 -13.80
C THR A 117 -5.37 20.80 -13.78
N ALA A 118 -4.71 20.68 -12.62
CA ALA A 118 -3.29 20.98 -12.46
C ALA A 118 -2.70 20.31 -11.22
N LEU A 119 -1.38 20.19 -11.21
CA LEU A 119 -0.57 19.95 -10.03
C LEU A 119 0.13 21.25 -9.64
N SER A 120 -0.01 21.69 -8.39
CA SER A 120 0.81 22.79 -7.85
C SER A 120 2.07 22.22 -7.22
N VAL A 121 3.23 22.77 -7.58
CA VAL A 121 4.54 22.43 -7.04
C VAL A 121 5.19 23.69 -6.52
N ASN A 122 5.34 23.83 -5.21
CA ASN A 122 5.85 25.05 -4.53
C ASN A 122 5.07 26.33 -4.89
N GLY A 123 3.80 26.21 -5.29
CA GLY A 123 2.94 27.32 -5.70
C GLY A 123 2.94 27.60 -7.22
N GLU A 124 3.77 26.92 -8.00
CA GLU A 124 3.72 26.96 -9.46
C GLU A 124 2.72 25.89 -9.96
N GLU A 125 1.84 26.29 -10.88
CA GLU A 125 0.83 25.38 -11.43
C GLU A 125 1.32 24.70 -12.71
N HIS A 126 1.22 23.38 -12.74
CA HIS A 126 1.52 22.53 -13.89
C HIS A 126 0.21 21.94 -14.40
N PRO A 127 -0.37 22.47 -15.48
CA PRO A 127 -1.62 21.99 -16.05
C PRO A 127 -1.52 20.52 -16.46
N CYS A 128 -2.46 19.69 -15.98
CA CYS A 128 -2.53 18.27 -16.30
C CYS A 128 -3.95 17.72 -16.10
N GLU A 129 -4.25 16.60 -16.72
CA GLU A 129 -5.54 15.92 -16.58
C GLU A 129 -5.50 14.77 -15.56
N ALA A 130 -4.29 14.37 -15.15
CA ALA A 130 -4.10 13.43 -14.07
C ALA A 130 -2.79 13.63 -13.31
N VAL A 131 -2.79 13.20 -12.05
CA VAL A 131 -1.61 13.14 -11.19
C VAL A 131 -1.44 11.70 -10.69
N PHE A 132 -0.37 11.05 -11.12
CA PHE A 132 0.04 9.74 -10.62
C PHE A 132 0.98 9.94 -9.43
N ILE A 133 0.60 9.41 -8.25
CA ILE A 133 1.37 9.60 -7.03
C ILE A 133 1.96 8.27 -6.60
N LEU A 134 3.28 8.11 -6.76
CA LEU A 134 4.02 6.88 -6.51
C LEU A 134 4.80 7.03 -5.20
N ARG A 135 4.31 6.40 -4.14
CA ARG A 135 4.94 6.43 -2.80
C ARG A 135 5.48 5.05 -2.42
N PRO A 136 6.58 4.99 -1.64
CA PRO A 136 7.02 3.72 -1.06
C PRO A 136 5.97 3.18 -0.10
N ALA A 137 5.89 1.86 0.02
CA ALA A 137 5.11 1.21 1.06
C ALA A 137 5.55 1.69 2.46
N ALA A 138 4.64 1.77 3.46
CA ALA A 138 5.06 1.82 4.86
C ALA A 138 5.89 0.56 5.11
N ALA A 139 7.02 0.74 5.76
CA ALA A 139 7.86 -0.39 6.08
C ALA A 139 7.10 -1.29 7.08
N PRO A 140 6.61 -2.47 6.67
CA PRO A 140 5.83 -3.36 7.55
C PRO A 140 6.64 -3.84 8.76
N ASP A 141 7.98 -3.80 8.68
CA ASP A 141 8.90 -4.08 9.78
C ASP A 141 8.75 -3.10 10.95
N THR A 142 8.23 -1.89 10.70
CA THR A 142 7.87 -0.95 11.78
C THR A 142 6.61 -1.38 12.53
N LEU A 143 5.78 -2.24 11.93
CA LEU A 143 4.55 -2.75 12.54
C LEU A 143 4.80 -4.00 13.38
N LEU A 144 5.73 -4.85 12.96
CA LEU A 144 6.05 -6.10 13.62
C LEU A 144 7.55 -6.39 13.58
N ALA A 145 8.18 -6.37 14.75
CA ALA A 145 9.60 -6.72 14.87
C ALA A 145 9.85 -8.21 14.51
N GLY A 146 10.96 -8.47 13.81
CA GLY A 146 11.34 -9.82 13.40
C GLY A 146 10.70 -10.28 12.08
N LEU A 147 9.92 -9.43 11.42
CA LEU A 147 9.38 -9.71 10.11
C LEU A 147 10.51 -9.68 9.06
N ALA A 148 10.69 -10.77 8.33
CA ALA A 148 11.63 -10.78 7.21
C ALA A 148 11.10 -9.93 6.06
N MET A 149 12.00 -9.15 5.45
CA MET A 149 11.67 -8.25 4.34
C MET A 149 12.41 -8.67 3.07
N ASP A 150 11.75 -8.50 1.94
CA ASP A 150 12.33 -8.52 0.59
C ASP A 150 12.28 -7.09 0.04
N GLY A 151 13.38 -6.36 0.23
CA GLY A 151 13.43 -4.92 -0.01
C GLY A 151 12.47 -4.17 0.91
N VAL A 152 11.43 -3.57 0.35
CA VAL A 152 10.38 -2.83 1.07
C VAL A 152 9.10 -3.64 1.31
N HIS A 153 9.09 -4.89 0.88
CA HIS A 153 7.94 -5.77 0.97
C HIS A 153 8.12 -6.84 2.04
N VAL A 154 7.03 -7.36 2.56
CA VAL A 154 7.06 -8.51 3.46
C VAL A 154 7.47 -9.75 2.67
N ALA A 155 8.52 -10.42 3.11
CA ALA A 155 8.89 -11.71 2.57
C ALA A 155 7.87 -12.78 3.00
N VAL A 156 7.26 -13.46 2.03
CA VAL A 156 6.28 -14.51 2.27
C VAL A 156 6.56 -15.74 1.42
N ASP A 157 6.17 -16.90 1.94
CA ASP A 157 5.99 -18.08 1.11
C ASP A 157 4.78 -17.86 0.19
N LYS A 158 5.01 -17.78 -1.11
CA LYS A 158 3.96 -17.48 -2.11
C LYS A 158 2.86 -18.53 -2.21
N ALA A 159 3.09 -19.76 -1.76
CA ALA A 159 2.08 -20.83 -1.76
C ALA A 159 1.13 -20.73 -0.56
N THR A 160 1.57 -20.13 0.55
CA THR A 160 0.83 -20.12 1.81
C THR A 160 0.63 -18.72 2.38
N MET A 161 1.27 -17.71 1.84
CA MET A 161 1.33 -16.34 2.37
C MET A 161 1.85 -16.25 3.81
N LYS A 162 2.56 -17.28 4.30
CA LYS A 162 3.22 -17.29 5.61
C LYS A 162 4.43 -16.34 5.60
N THR A 163 4.58 -15.59 6.68
CA THR A 163 5.76 -14.76 6.93
C THR A 163 6.82 -15.53 7.74
N SER A 164 7.93 -14.87 8.07
CA SER A 164 8.95 -15.40 8.99
C SER A 164 8.46 -15.54 10.43
N VAL A 165 7.34 -14.91 10.77
CA VAL A 165 6.78 -14.93 12.13
C VAL A 165 5.61 -15.92 12.18
N ALA A 166 5.69 -16.89 13.10
CA ALA A 166 4.66 -17.92 13.26
C ALA A 166 3.29 -17.31 13.56
N GLY A 167 2.25 -17.76 12.85
CA GLY A 167 0.88 -17.24 12.98
C GLY A 167 0.64 -15.90 12.27
N VAL A 168 1.67 -15.32 11.63
CA VAL A 168 1.56 -14.07 10.86
C VAL A 168 1.65 -14.38 9.37
N PHE A 169 0.70 -13.85 8.64
CA PHE A 169 0.56 -13.94 7.18
C PHE A 169 0.59 -12.53 6.59
N ALA A 170 0.92 -12.40 5.32
CA ALA A 170 0.80 -11.12 4.62
C ALA A 170 0.24 -11.34 3.21
N ALA A 171 -0.56 -10.38 2.73
CA ALA A 171 -1.26 -10.50 1.45
C ALA A 171 -1.40 -9.16 0.74
N GLY A 172 -1.51 -9.18 -0.58
CA GLY A 172 -1.69 -8.00 -1.41
C GLY A 172 -0.40 -7.24 -1.66
N ASP A 173 -0.51 -5.95 -1.91
CA ASP A 173 0.60 -5.12 -2.39
C ASP A 173 1.78 -5.05 -1.43
N CYS A 174 1.56 -5.21 -0.12
CA CYS A 174 2.63 -5.27 0.86
C CYS A 174 3.57 -6.46 0.68
N THR A 175 3.21 -7.48 -0.11
CA THR A 175 4.04 -8.64 -0.44
C THR A 175 4.75 -8.53 -1.80
N GLY A 176 4.66 -7.38 -2.46
CA GLY A 176 5.33 -7.08 -3.74
C GLY A 176 4.43 -7.02 -4.95
N LYS A 177 5.05 -6.71 -6.08
CA LYS A 177 4.38 -6.59 -7.40
C LYS A 177 3.85 -7.94 -7.90
N PRO A 178 2.86 -7.91 -8.83
CA PRO A 178 2.21 -6.72 -9.39
C PRO A 178 1.18 -6.12 -8.41
N TYR A 179 1.07 -4.79 -8.37
CA TYR A 179 0.08 -4.08 -7.55
C TYR A 179 -1.28 -4.09 -8.26
N GLN A 180 -1.96 -5.21 -8.18
CA GLN A 180 -3.20 -5.47 -8.90
C GLN A 180 -4.27 -6.01 -7.96
N ILE A 181 -5.51 -5.56 -8.13
CA ILE A 181 -6.66 -6.01 -7.34
C ILE A 181 -6.79 -7.54 -7.39
N ALA A 182 -6.64 -8.13 -8.58
CA ALA A 182 -6.74 -9.60 -8.75
C ALA A 182 -5.68 -10.36 -7.93
N LYS A 183 -4.43 -9.84 -7.89
CA LYS A 183 -3.38 -10.41 -7.04
C LYS A 183 -3.73 -10.25 -5.56
N ALA A 184 -4.13 -9.07 -5.13
CA ALA A 184 -4.47 -8.80 -3.73
C ALA A 184 -5.62 -9.70 -3.23
N VAL A 185 -6.63 -9.92 -4.06
CA VAL A 185 -7.74 -10.86 -3.77
C VAL A 185 -7.23 -12.29 -3.69
N GLY A 186 -6.41 -12.74 -4.64
CA GLY A 186 -5.82 -14.09 -4.65
C GLY A 186 -4.94 -14.36 -3.43
N ASP A 187 -4.02 -13.44 -3.14
CA ASP A 187 -3.15 -13.52 -1.96
C ASP A 187 -3.97 -13.56 -0.66
N GLY A 188 -5.00 -12.70 -0.56
CA GLY A 188 -5.89 -12.62 0.60
C GLY A 188 -6.65 -13.93 0.85
N ASN A 189 -7.13 -14.58 -0.22
CA ASN A 189 -7.77 -15.88 -0.12
C ASN A 189 -6.80 -16.97 0.38
N ILE A 190 -5.58 -17.01 -0.18
CA ILE A 190 -4.55 -17.96 0.26
C ILE A 190 -4.18 -17.73 1.72
N ALA A 191 -3.95 -16.47 2.11
CA ALA A 191 -3.61 -16.11 3.48
C ALA A 191 -4.70 -16.51 4.48
N ALA A 192 -5.97 -16.28 4.13
CA ALA A 192 -7.11 -16.63 4.99
C ALA A 192 -7.25 -18.14 5.20
N LEU A 193 -7.12 -18.93 4.12
CA LEU A 193 -7.16 -20.39 4.22
C LEU A 193 -5.98 -20.95 5.01
N SER A 194 -4.78 -20.40 4.80
CA SER A 194 -3.57 -20.79 5.54
C SER A 194 -3.66 -20.42 7.03
N ALA A 195 -4.25 -19.28 7.35
CA ALA A 195 -4.48 -18.87 8.74
C ALA A 195 -5.50 -19.79 9.43
N ALA A 196 -6.59 -20.16 8.76
CA ALA A 196 -7.58 -21.12 9.27
C ALA A 196 -6.94 -22.49 9.55
N GLN A 197 -6.14 -23.01 8.61
CA GLN A 197 -5.41 -24.26 8.80
C GLN A 197 -4.46 -24.20 9.98
N TYR A 198 -3.71 -23.10 10.13
CA TYR A 198 -2.81 -22.90 11.26
C TYR A 198 -3.54 -22.95 12.61
N ILE A 199 -4.72 -22.35 12.73
CA ILE A 199 -5.55 -22.39 13.94
C ILE A 199 -6.01 -23.82 14.23
N GLU A 200 -6.43 -24.56 13.21
CA GLU A 200 -6.85 -25.97 13.38
C GLU A 200 -5.71 -26.87 13.84
N GLU A 201 -4.53 -26.77 13.23
CA GLU A 201 -3.33 -27.52 13.60
C GLU A 201 -2.97 -27.29 15.07
N ARG A 202 -2.91 -26.01 15.47
CA ARG A 202 -2.64 -25.65 16.87
C ARG A 202 -3.70 -26.12 17.86
N SER A 203 -4.96 -26.11 17.46
CA SER A 203 -6.05 -26.61 18.30
C SER A 203 -5.97 -28.12 18.54
N ARG A 204 -5.43 -28.87 17.57
CA ARG A 204 -5.17 -30.31 17.71
C ARG A 204 -3.99 -30.58 18.63
N GLU A 205 -2.90 -29.80 18.51
CA GLU A 205 -1.72 -29.92 19.36
C GLU A 205 -2.03 -29.65 20.83
N LYS A 206 -2.93 -28.68 21.13
CA LYS A 206 -3.35 -28.37 22.51
C LYS A 206 -4.22 -29.48 23.14
N LYS A 207 -4.80 -30.38 22.33
CA LYS A 207 -5.66 -31.49 22.78
C LYS A 207 -4.93 -32.82 22.90
N ALA A 208 -3.72 -32.92 22.38
CA ALA A 208 -2.85 -34.11 22.43
C ALA A 208 -1.93 -34.04 23.66
#